data_82d112a526c07c6ecc15d67f1ed524d6
#
_entry.id   82d112a526c07c6ecc15d67f1ed524d6
#
_cell.length_a   1.000
_cell.length_b   1.000
_cell.length_c   1.000
_cell.angle_alpha   90.00
_cell.angle_beta   90.00
_cell.angle_gamma   90.00
#
_symmetry.space_group_name_H-M   'P 1'
#
loop_
_entity.id
_entity.type
_entity.pdbx_description
1 polymer ?
#
loop_
_entity_poly.entity_id
_entity_poly.type
_entity_poly.pdbx_seq_one_letter_code
_entity_poly.pdbx_strand_id
1 'polypeptide(L)'
;MKFFIDTANLDQIREANELGVLDGVTTNPSLMAKEGIKGVENQRRHYIKICEMVDGDVSAEVIATDYEGMIKEGEELAGLNPHIVVKVPCIEAGIKAIKYFSGKGIRTNCTLVFSPGQALLATKAGATYVLSLIHI
;
A
#
# COMPACT_ATOMS: atom_id res chain seq x y z
N MET A 1 7.59 -16.97 4.56
CA MET A 1 6.57 -16.11 5.24
C MET A 1 7.14 -14.71 5.33
N LYS A 2 6.33 -13.69 5.13
CA LYS A 2 6.76 -12.29 5.24
C LYS A 2 6.01 -11.60 6.37
N PHE A 3 6.73 -10.78 7.16
CA PHE A 3 6.14 -9.98 8.24
C PHE A 3 6.09 -8.51 7.87
N PHE A 4 4.92 -7.91 8.02
CA PHE A 4 4.68 -6.49 7.82
C PHE A 4 4.18 -5.85 9.10
N ILE A 5 4.61 -4.61 9.36
CA ILE A 5 4.00 -3.77 10.40
C ILE A 5 3.03 -2.79 9.76
N ASP A 6 1.84 -2.64 10.35
CA ASP A 6 0.80 -1.71 9.88
C ASP A 6 0.81 -0.44 10.74
N THR A 7 1.57 0.56 10.31
CA THR A 7 1.74 1.82 11.03
C THR A 7 2.33 2.92 10.14
N ALA A 8 2.11 4.18 10.50
CA ALA A 8 2.80 5.35 9.94
C ALA A 8 3.82 5.96 10.92
N ASN A 9 3.94 5.42 12.15
CA ASN A 9 4.84 5.92 13.17
C ASN A 9 6.28 5.43 12.93
N LEU A 10 7.21 6.37 12.73
CA LEU A 10 8.60 6.04 12.39
C LEU A 10 9.36 5.34 13.52
N ASP A 11 9.03 5.62 14.78
CA ASP A 11 9.70 4.99 15.92
C ASP A 11 9.27 3.52 16.05
N GLN A 12 7.97 3.23 15.84
CA GLN A 12 7.47 1.86 15.78
C GLN A 12 8.09 1.06 14.64
N ILE A 13 8.25 1.69 13.45
CA ILE A 13 8.90 1.04 12.31
C ILE A 13 10.36 0.74 12.64
N ARG A 14 11.08 1.67 13.26
CA ARG A 14 12.48 1.47 13.68
C ARG A 14 12.60 0.31 14.66
N GLU A 15 11.77 0.30 15.70
CA GLU A 15 11.75 -0.77 16.71
C GLU A 15 11.47 -2.14 16.06
N ALA A 16 10.48 -2.22 15.16
CA ALA A 16 10.18 -3.44 14.43
C ALA A 16 11.33 -3.88 13.52
N ASN A 17 12.00 -2.94 12.86
CA ASN A 17 13.13 -3.23 11.98
C ASN A 17 14.36 -3.73 12.75
N GLU A 18 14.57 -3.27 13.99
CA GLU A 18 15.65 -3.74 14.88
C GLU A 18 15.50 -5.21 15.28
N LEU A 19 14.30 -5.78 15.22
CA LEU A 19 14.08 -7.22 15.41
C LEU A 19 14.72 -8.08 14.31
N GLY A 20 15.05 -7.51 13.16
CA GLY A 20 15.70 -8.19 12.04
C GLY A 20 14.82 -9.17 11.27
N VAL A 21 13.49 -9.10 11.45
CA VAL A 21 12.52 -10.01 10.80
C VAL A 21 11.43 -9.25 10.02
N LEU A 22 11.56 -7.94 9.90
CA LEU A 22 10.59 -7.10 9.19
C LEU A 22 10.84 -7.15 7.68
N ASP A 23 9.82 -7.52 6.91
CA ASP A 23 9.86 -7.61 5.44
C ASP A 23 9.20 -6.43 4.73
N GLY A 24 8.45 -5.61 5.46
CA GLY A 24 7.80 -4.46 4.87
C GLY A 24 6.88 -3.70 5.83
N VAL A 25 6.30 -2.64 5.30
CA VAL A 25 5.40 -1.75 6.04
C VAL A 25 4.13 -1.53 5.24
N THR A 26 3.00 -1.63 5.91
CA THR A 26 1.72 -1.14 5.38
C THR A 26 1.29 0.10 6.16
N THR A 27 0.75 1.07 5.46
CA THR A 27 0.17 2.25 6.07
C THR A 27 -1.08 2.68 5.29
N ASN A 28 -1.77 3.68 5.78
CA ASN A 28 -2.97 4.24 5.15
C ASN A 28 -3.16 5.71 5.55
N PRO A 29 -4.05 6.46 4.86
CA PRO A 29 -4.29 7.87 5.16
C PRO A 29 -4.71 8.14 6.62
N SER A 30 -5.45 7.24 7.24
CA SER A 30 -5.89 7.38 8.63
C SER A 30 -4.72 7.27 9.62
N LEU A 31 -3.80 6.34 9.40
CA LEU A 31 -2.57 6.20 10.20
C LEU A 31 -1.67 7.42 10.02
N MET A 32 -1.53 7.92 8.79
CA MET A 32 -0.80 9.16 8.50
C MET A 32 -1.38 10.36 9.27
N ALA A 33 -2.72 10.48 9.27
CA ALA A 33 -3.41 11.57 9.98
C ALA A 33 -3.21 11.51 11.50
N LYS A 34 -3.16 10.31 12.10
CA LYS A 34 -2.87 10.11 13.53
C LYS A 34 -1.47 10.61 13.90
N GLU A 35 -0.50 10.47 13.01
CA GLU A 35 0.87 10.98 13.17
C GLU A 35 0.97 12.50 12.84
N GLY A 36 -0.15 13.17 12.58
CA GLY A 36 -0.16 14.59 12.24
C GLY A 36 0.32 14.91 10.82
N ILE A 37 0.50 13.91 9.97
CA ILE A 37 0.97 14.06 8.59
C ILE A 37 -0.21 14.43 7.70
N LYS A 38 -0.27 15.69 7.31
CA LYS A 38 -1.35 16.24 6.49
C LYS A 38 -0.83 16.80 5.19
N GLY A 39 -1.63 16.68 4.15
CA GLY A 39 -1.32 17.15 2.81
C GLY A 39 -0.48 16.17 1.99
N VAL A 40 -0.74 16.15 0.69
CA VAL A 40 -0.18 15.17 -0.26
C VAL A 40 1.35 15.18 -0.23
N GLU A 41 1.96 16.36 -0.23
CA GLU A 41 3.41 16.49 -0.26
C GLU A 41 4.09 15.95 1.01
N ASN A 42 3.49 16.19 2.19
CA ASN A 42 4.01 15.66 3.45
C ASN A 42 3.85 14.13 3.52
N GLN A 43 2.74 13.60 3.01
CA GLN A 43 2.54 12.15 2.90
C GLN A 43 3.57 11.51 1.99
N ARG A 44 3.85 12.10 0.82
CA ARG A 44 4.89 11.61 -0.12
C ARG A 44 6.26 11.57 0.53
N ARG A 45 6.66 12.63 1.21
CA ARG A 45 7.93 12.68 1.95
C ARG A 45 7.99 11.61 3.04
N HIS A 46 6.87 11.35 3.70
CA HIS A 46 6.80 10.33 4.74
C HIS A 46 6.96 8.92 4.17
N TYR A 47 6.32 8.62 3.04
CA TYR A 47 6.53 7.34 2.34
C TYR A 47 8.00 7.14 1.96
N ILE A 48 8.66 8.17 1.44
CA ILE A 48 10.09 8.10 1.10
C ILE A 48 10.93 7.80 2.34
N LYS A 49 10.66 8.46 3.48
CA LYS A 49 11.36 8.19 4.74
C LYS A 49 11.19 6.73 5.19
N ILE A 50 9.97 6.19 5.09
CA ILE A 50 9.73 4.79 5.44
C ILE A 50 10.54 3.87 4.51
N CYS A 51 10.55 4.12 3.20
CA CYS A 51 11.34 3.34 2.24
C CYS A 51 12.86 3.40 2.52
N GLU A 52 13.37 4.50 3.05
CA GLU A 52 14.78 4.63 3.43
C GLU A 52 15.12 3.84 4.72
N MET A 53 14.13 3.60 5.58
CA MET A 53 14.32 2.90 6.86
C MET A 53 14.22 1.38 6.75
N VAL A 54 13.50 0.87 5.76
CA VAL A 54 13.14 -0.55 5.65
C VAL A 54 13.63 -1.09 4.31
N ASP A 55 14.35 -2.22 4.36
CA ASP A 55 14.71 -2.98 3.17
C ASP A 55 13.58 -3.94 2.81
N GLY A 56 12.50 -3.40 2.25
CA GLY A 56 11.32 -4.18 1.91
C GLY A 56 10.19 -3.33 1.34
N ASP A 57 9.09 -3.98 1.05
CA ASP A 57 7.96 -3.34 0.40
C ASP A 57 7.19 -2.39 1.34
N VAL A 58 6.82 -1.24 0.82
CA VAL A 58 6.05 -0.21 1.53
C VAL A 58 4.75 0.05 0.78
N SER A 59 3.62 -0.30 1.40
CA SER A 59 2.30 -0.05 0.81
C SER A 59 1.87 1.40 1.03
N ALA A 60 1.68 2.11 -0.08
CA ALA A 60 1.19 3.48 -0.13
C ALA A 60 -0.20 3.52 -0.78
N GLU A 61 -1.20 4.02 -0.05
CA GLU A 61 -2.60 3.93 -0.45
C GLU A 61 -3.07 5.13 -1.25
N VAL A 62 -3.81 4.87 -2.34
CA VAL A 62 -4.52 5.89 -3.10
C VAL A 62 -5.75 6.38 -2.31
N ILE A 63 -6.11 7.64 -2.49
CA ILE A 63 -7.29 8.27 -1.84
C ILE A 63 -8.47 8.29 -2.79
N ALA A 64 -8.22 8.43 -4.10
CA ALA A 64 -9.26 8.44 -5.12
C ALA A 64 -10.11 7.15 -5.08
N THR A 65 -11.40 7.30 -5.38
CA THR A 65 -12.37 6.21 -5.44
C THR A 65 -12.85 5.90 -6.87
N ASP A 66 -12.46 6.72 -7.83
CA ASP A 66 -12.71 6.53 -9.26
C ASP A 66 -11.45 6.00 -9.97
N TYR A 67 -11.65 5.38 -11.12
CA TYR A 67 -10.58 4.70 -11.86
C TYR A 67 -9.46 5.66 -12.31
N GLU A 68 -9.80 6.81 -12.91
CA GLU A 68 -8.82 7.76 -13.43
C GLU A 68 -7.99 8.38 -12.31
N GLY A 69 -8.64 8.72 -11.21
CA GLY A 69 -7.96 9.22 -10.00
C GLY A 69 -7.01 8.19 -9.42
N MET A 70 -7.43 6.92 -9.30
CA MET A 70 -6.57 5.84 -8.83
C MET A 70 -5.33 5.63 -9.71
N ILE A 71 -5.51 5.66 -11.04
CA ILE A 71 -4.39 5.54 -11.98
C ILE A 71 -3.38 6.66 -11.77
N LYS A 72 -3.85 7.90 -11.77
CA LYS A 72 -2.98 9.06 -11.58
C LYS A 72 -2.22 9.02 -10.25
N GLU A 73 -2.94 8.85 -9.15
CA GLU A 73 -2.32 8.78 -7.83
C GLU A 73 -1.37 7.59 -7.70
N GLY A 74 -1.75 6.43 -8.22
CA GLY A 74 -0.94 5.22 -8.14
C GLY A 74 0.36 5.31 -8.95
N GLU A 75 0.33 5.90 -10.13
CA GLU A 75 1.57 6.15 -10.91
C GLU A 75 2.49 7.14 -10.20
N GLU A 76 1.92 8.20 -9.60
CA GLU A 76 2.69 9.17 -8.80
C GLU A 76 3.33 8.50 -7.57
N LEU A 77 2.58 7.66 -6.84
CA LEU A 77 3.10 6.91 -5.69
C LEU A 77 4.19 5.93 -6.10
N ALA A 78 3.96 5.14 -7.14
CA ALA A 78 4.94 4.17 -7.64
C ALA A 78 6.26 4.84 -8.07
N GLY A 79 6.21 6.09 -8.54
CA GLY A 79 7.36 6.88 -8.92
C GLY A 79 8.22 7.39 -7.75
N LEU A 80 7.73 7.32 -6.50
CA LEU A 80 8.45 7.85 -5.34
C LEU A 80 9.68 7.00 -4.96
N ASN A 81 9.56 5.68 -5.04
CA ASN A 81 10.61 4.75 -4.65
C ASN A 81 10.33 3.35 -5.21
N PRO A 82 11.34 2.56 -5.62
CA PRO A 82 11.15 1.18 -6.11
C PRO A 82 10.50 0.21 -5.13
N HIS A 83 10.57 0.48 -3.82
CA HIS A 83 9.93 -0.33 -2.79
C HIS A 83 8.43 -0.05 -2.61
N ILE A 84 7.89 0.97 -3.26
CA ILE A 84 6.46 1.29 -3.17
C ILE A 84 5.62 0.21 -3.85
N VAL A 85 4.61 -0.24 -3.11
CA VAL A 85 3.51 -1.07 -3.59
C VAL A 85 2.23 -0.25 -3.46
N VAL A 86 1.55 -0.01 -4.56
CA VAL A 86 0.36 0.85 -4.59
C VAL A 86 -0.81 0.11 -3.94
N LYS A 87 -1.34 0.63 -2.83
CA LYS A 87 -2.47 0.05 -2.13
C LYS A 87 -3.79 0.60 -2.69
N VAL A 88 -4.67 -0.32 -3.09
CA VAL A 88 -5.89 -0.03 -3.84
C VAL A 88 -7.07 -0.76 -3.21
N PRO A 89 -8.23 -0.11 -2.97
CA PRO A 89 -9.39 -0.76 -2.37
C PRO A 89 -10.03 -1.80 -3.31
N CYS A 90 -10.60 -2.85 -2.72
CA CYS A 90 -11.30 -3.92 -3.45
C CYS A 90 -12.71 -3.47 -3.86
N ILE A 91 -12.77 -2.53 -4.80
CA ILE A 91 -13.99 -2.06 -5.47
C ILE A 91 -13.82 -2.24 -6.98
N GLU A 92 -14.89 -2.09 -7.76
CA GLU A 92 -14.84 -2.30 -9.21
C GLU A 92 -13.74 -1.46 -9.90
N ALA A 93 -13.67 -0.16 -9.59
CA ALA A 93 -12.63 0.73 -10.09
C ALA A 93 -11.22 0.28 -9.65
N GLY A 94 -11.09 -0.21 -8.40
CA GLY A 94 -9.84 -0.72 -7.85
C GLY A 94 -9.35 -1.98 -8.56
N ILE A 95 -10.23 -2.93 -8.86
CA ILE A 95 -9.87 -4.14 -9.61
C ILE A 95 -9.40 -3.79 -11.03
N LYS A 96 -10.08 -2.84 -11.71
CA LYS A 96 -9.63 -2.33 -13.01
C LYS A 96 -8.26 -1.65 -12.92
N ALA A 97 -8.03 -0.85 -11.89
CA ALA A 97 -6.76 -0.19 -11.64
C ALA A 97 -5.63 -1.21 -11.38
N ILE A 98 -5.86 -2.25 -10.58
CA ILE A 98 -4.90 -3.33 -10.34
C ILE A 98 -4.50 -4.00 -11.65
N LYS A 99 -5.48 -4.29 -12.52
CA LYS A 99 -5.20 -4.87 -13.84
C LYS A 99 -4.34 -3.96 -14.70
N TYR A 100 -4.62 -2.67 -14.71
CA TYR A 100 -3.81 -1.67 -15.40
C TYR A 100 -2.37 -1.62 -14.87
N PHE A 101 -2.21 -1.50 -13.54
CA PHE A 101 -0.90 -1.44 -12.89
C PHE A 101 -0.08 -2.70 -13.14
N SER A 102 -0.70 -3.87 -13.08
CA SER A 102 -0.05 -5.15 -13.41
C SER A 102 0.54 -5.15 -14.82
N GLY A 103 -0.20 -4.61 -15.80
CA GLY A 103 0.28 -4.46 -17.18
C GLY A 103 1.44 -3.46 -17.34
N LYS A 104 1.61 -2.56 -16.38
CA LYS A 104 2.72 -1.57 -16.32
C LYS A 104 3.91 -2.01 -15.47
N GLY A 105 3.84 -3.20 -14.85
CA GLY A 105 4.87 -3.66 -13.94
C GLY A 105 4.85 -2.95 -12.57
N ILE A 106 3.78 -2.22 -12.24
CA ILE A 106 3.57 -1.58 -10.95
C ILE A 106 2.93 -2.59 -10.01
N ARG A 107 3.56 -2.84 -8.87
CA ARG A 107 3.07 -3.78 -7.86
C ARG A 107 1.93 -3.18 -7.06
N THR A 108 0.94 -4.00 -6.72
CA THR A 108 -0.25 -3.55 -6.00
C THR A 108 -0.55 -4.41 -4.78
N ASN A 109 -1.17 -3.78 -3.77
CA ASN A 109 -1.77 -4.42 -2.61
C ASN A 109 -3.27 -4.12 -2.62
N CYS A 110 -4.09 -5.15 -2.82
CA CYS A 110 -5.55 -5.00 -2.78
C CYS A 110 -6.01 -5.01 -1.33
N THR A 111 -6.53 -3.88 -0.84
CA THR A 111 -7.04 -3.73 0.53
C THR A 111 -8.56 -3.80 0.60
N LEU A 112 -9.11 -3.88 1.82
CA LEU A 112 -10.55 -4.00 2.09
C LEU A 112 -11.17 -5.24 1.43
N VAL A 113 -10.46 -6.35 1.56
CA VAL A 113 -10.93 -7.65 1.09
C VAL A 113 -11.65 -8.35 2.22
N PHE A 114 -12.95 -8.58 2.04
CA PHE A 114 -13.86 -9.14 3.05
C PHE A 114 -14.38 -10.55 2.70
N SER A 115 -13.96 -11.12 1.58
CA SER A 115 -14.34 -12.47 1.20
C SER A 115 -13.27 -13.19 0.38
N PRO A 116 -13.24 -14.54 0.38
CA PRO A 116 -12.34 -15.30 -0.49
C PRO A 116 -12.55 -15.03 -1.98
N GLY A 117 -13.79 -14.78 -2.41
CA GLY A 117 -14.11 -14.42 -3.79
C GLY A 117 -13.48 -13.11 -4.22
N GLN A 118 -13.50 -12.10 -3.35
CA GLN A 118 -12.81 -10.82 -3.60
C GLN A 118 -11.29 -11.01 -3.67
N ALA A 119 -10.70 -11.83 -2.80
CA ALA A 119 -9.28 -12.14 -2.84
C ALA A 119 -8.88 -12.82 -4.16
N LEU A 120 -9.68 -13.78 -4.61
CA LEU A 120 -9.47 -14.47 -5.89
C LEU A 120 -9.53 -13.49 -7.08
N LEU A 121 -10.50 -12.57 -7.08
CA LEU A 121 -10.67 -11.56 -8.12
C LEU A 121 -9.47 -10.61 -8.17
N ALA A 122 -9.01 -10.11 -7.02
CA ALA A 122 -7.84 -9.25 -6.92
C ALA A 122 -6.57 -9.94 -7.42
N THR A 123 -6.36 -11.19 -7.03
CA THR A 123 -5.23 -12.02 -7.47
C THR A 123 -5.27 -12.24 -8.98
N LYS A 124 -6.44 -12.54 -9.53
CA LYS A 124 -6.63 -12.71 -10.98
C LYS A 124 -6.36 -11.42 -11.76
N ALA A 125 -6.67 -10.26 -11.18
CA ALA A 125 -6.34 -8.96 -11.77
C ALA A 125 -4.83 -8.66 -11.77
N GLY A 126 -4.05 -9.33 -10.92
CA GLY A 126 -2.60 -9.22 -10.86
C GLY A 126 -2.05 -8.53 -9.60
N ALA A 127 -2.84 -8.48 -8.51
CA ALA A 127 -2.36 -7.97 -7.23
C ALA A 127 -1.16 -8.79 -6.71
N THR A 128 -0.14 -8.10 -6.21
CA THR A 128 1.03 -8.72 -5.56
C THR A 128 0.68 -9.18 -4.15
N TYR A 129 -0.12 -8.38 -3.46
CA TYR A 129 -0.61 -8.65 -2.11
C TYR A 129 -2.12 -8.48 -2.05
N VAL A 130 -2.73 -9.23 -1.16
CA VAL A 130 -4.14 -9.11 -0.78
C VAL A 130 -4.22 -8.92 0.72
N LEU A 131 -4.76 -7.79 1.16
CA LEU A 131 -4.96 -7.47 2.56
C LEU A 131 -6.40 -7.82 2.96
N SER A 132 -6.53 -8.98 3.59
CA SER A 132 -7.83 -9.49 4.03
C SER A 132 -8.22 -8.95 5.40
N LEU A 133 -9.48 -8.55 5.53
CA LEU A 133 -10.11 -8.15 6.79
C LEU A 133 -11.17 -9.17 7.25
N ILE A 134 -11.12 -10.40 6.74
CA ILE A 134 -12.14 -11.44 7.00
C ILE A 134 -12.19 -11.82 8.48
N HIS A 135 -11.05 -11.79 9.16
CA HIS A 135 -10.89 -12.26 10.55
C HIS A 135 -10.56 -11.15 11.55
N ILE A 136 -10.90 -9.93 11.22
CA ILE A 136 -10.72 -8.79 12.14
C ILE A 136 -11.90 -8.68 13.11
#